data_85f3b3ec4e15d5ddf7349ccdb34e5018
#
_entry.id   85f3b3ec4e15d5ddf7349ccdb34e5018
#
_cell.length_a   1.000
_cell.length_b   1.000
_cell.length_c   1.000
_cell.angle_alpha   90.00
_cell.angle_beta   90.00
_cell.angle_gamma   90.00
#
_symmetry.space_group_name_H-M   'P 1'
#
loop_
_entity.id
_entity.type
_entity.pdbx_description
1 polymer ?
#
loop_
_entity_poly.entity_id
_entity_poly.type
_entity_poly.pdbx_seq_one_letter_code
_entity_poly.pdbx_strand_id
1 'polypeptide(L)'
;MVMGFYSNAQETEFTFTADKGMTDFIVTPVEGKTAPEIYKKVIEWIKVTYKNPDKVILSNIENEYVRFEGLSETLYSNLPAKYQIEILIKDGKYKFDLISMQCRPLTEWMDTPIFNKPMSKEDLEKRYVFKKDGTLRGDYKFADKIPTYFNNLNKSLSESIVSTVKKTDGW
;
A
#
# COMPACT_ATOMS: atom_id res chain seq x y z
N MET A 1 16.52 5.96 -38.11
CA MET A 1 15.86 4.93 -37.30
C MET A 1 15.74 5.49 -35.89
N VAL A 2 14.56 6.03 -35.53
CA VAL A 2 14.35 6.65 -34.21
C VAL A 2 13.85 5.57 -33.29
N MET A 3 14.68 5.13 -32.33
CA MET A 3 14.24 4.26 -31.25
C MET A 3 13.37 5.08 -30.32
N GLY A 4 12.07 4.85 -30.40
CA GLY A 4 11.12 5.38 -29.41
C GLY A 4 11.35 4.68 -28.09
N PHE A 5 11.86 5.39 -27.09
CA PHE A 5 11.82 4.96 -25.70
C PHE A 5 10.36 5.00 -25.25
N TYR A 6 9.72 3.86 -25.17
CA TYR A 6 8.48 3.74 -24.42
C TYR A 6 8.84 3.90 -22.94
N SER A 7 8.76 5.13 -22.45
CA SER A 7 8.73 5.38 -21.02
C SER A 7 7.39 4.83 -20.50
N ASN A 8 7.39 3.64 -19.90
CA ASN A 8 6.28 3.26 -19.06
C ASN A 8 6.23 4.30 -17.94
N ALA A 9 5.23 5.18 -18.00
CA ALA A 9 4.97 6.12 -16.93
C ALA A 9 4.72 5.29 -15.67
N GLN A 10 5.67 5.36 -14.73
CA GLN A 10 5.57 4.68 -13.45
C GLN A 10 4.37 5.25 -12.70
N GLU A 11 3.48 4.37 -12.23
CA GLU A 11 2.33 4.79 -11.44
C GLU A 11 2.81 5.43 -10.14
N THR A 12 2.31 6.64 -9.85
CA THR A 12 2.66 7.44 -8.69
C THR A 12 1.63 7.33 -7.57
N GLU A 13 0.48 6.74 -7.87
CA GLU A 13 -0.66 6.57 -6.97
C GLU A 13 -1.29 5.19 -7.14
N PHE A 14 -1.84 4.65 -6.06
CA PHE A 14 -2.73 3.50 -6.13
C PHE A 14 -4.05 3.93 -6.78
N THR A 15 -4.49 3.14 -7.74
CA THR A 15 -5.77 3.28 -8.44
C THR A 15 -6.48 1.93 -8.48
N PHE A 16 -7.79 1.94 -8.64
CA PHE A 16 -8.60 0.74 -8.84
C PHE A 16 -9.59 0.97 -9.97
N THR A 17 -9.32 0.38 -11.11
CA THR A 17 -10.07 0.64 -12.35
C THR A 17 -10.49 -0.66 -13.04
N ALA A 18 -11.51 -0.57 -13.89
CA ALA A 18 -12.06 -1.72 -14.60
C ALA A 18 -11.08 -2.34 -15.61
N ASP A 19 -10.21 -1.52 -16.20
CA ASP A 19 -9.28 -1.93 -17.25
C ASP A 19 -7.93 -2.45 -16.73
N LYS A 20 -7.49 -1.96 -15.56
CA LYS A 20 -6.17 -2.31 -15.00
C LYS A 20 -6.24 -3.10 -13.70
N GLY A 21 -7.39 -3.09 -13.01
CA GLY A 21 -7.50 -3.63 -11.67
C GLY A 21 -6.92 -2.67 -10.62
N MET A 22 -6.43 -3.23 -9.54
CA MET A 22 -5.75 -2.50 -8.46
C MET A 22 -4.27 -2.36 -8.79
N THR A 23 -3.73 -1.15 -8.64
CA THR A 23 -2.29 -0.91 -8.70
C THR A 23 -1.55 -1.81 -7.72
N ASP A 24 -0.51 -2.51 -8.18
CA ASP A 24 0.26 -3.43 -7.34
C ASP A 24 1.21 -2.69 -6.41
N PHE A 25 1.97 -1.77 -6.98
CA PHE A 25 2.97 -0.99 -6.24
C PHE A 25 3.15 0.41 -6.83
N ILE A 26 3.71 1.26 -6.03
CA ILE A 26 4.18 2.58 -6.45
C ILE A 26 5.63 2.77 -6.04
N VAL A 27 6.38 3.58 -6.80
CA VAL A 27 7.75 3.96 -6.41
C VAL A 27 7.75 5.44 -6.09
N THR A 28 8.17 5.74 -4.87
CA THR A 28 8.18 7.10 -4.32
C THR A 28 9.62 7.60 -4.27
N PRO A 29 9.95 8.70 -4.97
CA PRO A 29 11.26 9.35 -4.85
C PRO A 29 11.38 10.05 -3.50
N VAL A 30 12.57 9.98 -2.90
CA VAL A 30 12.97 10.68 -1.68
C VAL A 30 14.39 11.19 -1.87
N GLU A 31 14.52 12.15 -2.75
CA GLU A 31 15.82 12.67 -3.22
C GLU A 31 16.75 13.07 -2.06
N GLY A 32 18.04 12.81 -2.23
CA GLY A 32 19.06 13.12 -1.24
C GLY A 32 19.09 12.20 -0.02
N LYS A 33 18.27 11.15 0.02
CA LYS A 33 18.28 10.14 1.09
C LYS A 33 19.00 8.88 0.65
N THR A 34 19.89 8.37 1.50
CA THR A 34 20.55 7.08 1.32
C THR A 34 19.64 5.93 1.77
N ALA A 35 19.89 4.72 1.28
CA ALA A 35 19.12 3.54 1.68
C ALA A 35 19.13 3.30 3.22
N PRO A 36 20.25 3.46 3.95
CA PRO A 36 20.26 3.39 5.42
C PRO A 36 19.37 4.45 6.10
N GLU A 37 19.35 5.69 5.59
CA GLU A 37 18.49 6.74 6.13
C GLU A 37 17.00 6.42 5.90
N ILE A 38 16.66 5.94 4.70
CA ILE A 38 15.29 5.54 4.35
C ILE A 38 14.87 4.37 5.23
N TYR A 39 15.70 3.32 5.35
CA TYR A 39 15.41 2.16 6.18
C TYR A 39 15.12 2.54 7.63
N LYS A 40 16.01 3.35 8.24
CA LYS A 40 15.81 3.84 9.60
C LYS A 40 14.48 4.56 9.76
N LYS A 41 14.12 5.43 8.80
CA LYS A 41 12.87 6.18 8.81
C LYS A 41 11.63 5.29 8.61
N VAL A 42 11.72 4.26 7.78
CA VAL A 42 10.65 3.25 7.63
C VAL A 42 10.40 2.55 8.97
N ILE A 43 11.45 2.09 9.66
CA ILE A 43 11.32 1.44 10.96
C ILE A 43 10.74 2.40 12.02
N GLU A 44 11.22 3.65 12.07
CA GLU A 44 10.69 4.69 12.96
C GLU A 44 9.20 4.94 12.69
N TRP A 45 8.81 5.08 11.42
CA TRP A 45 7.43 5.30 11.02
C TRP A 45 6.52 4.13 11.41
N ILE A 46 6.95 2.88 11.21
CA ILE A 46 6.20 1.70 11.66
C ILE A 46 5.99 1.76 13.18
N LYS A 47 7.03 2.11 13.95
CA LYS A 47 6.97 2.17 15.42
C LYS A 47 5.98 3.22 15.94
N VAL A 48 5.78 4.31 15.24
CA VAL A 48 4.84 5.36 15.66
C VAL A 48 3.43 5.16 15.09
N THR A 49 3.32 4.46 13.96
CA THR A 49 2.04 4.25 13.28
C THR A 49 1.25 3.08 13.90
N TYR A 50 1.94 2.05 14.36
CA TYR A 50 1.32 0.81 14.86
C TYR A 50 1.53 0.61 16.35
N LYS A 51 0.47 0.20 17.07
CA LYS A 51 0.50 0.01 18.54
C LYS A 51 1.49 -1.06 19.02
N ASN A 52 1.74 -2.10 18.21
CA ASN A 52 2.62 -3.21 18.54
C ASN A 52 3.63 -3.45 17.42
N PRO A 53 4.61 -2.58 17.22
CA PRO A 53 5.51 -2.60 16.07
C PRO A 53 6.29 -3.92 15.92
N ASP A 54 6.68 -4.55 17.01
CA ASP A 54 7.41 -5.82 16.99
C ASP A 54 6.57 -7.00 16.45
N LYS A 55 5.24 -6.91 16.54
CA LYS A 55 4.32 -7.90 15.97
C LYS A 55 3.91 -7.58 14.53
N VAL A 56 4.09 -6.33 14.12
CA VAL A 56 3.71 -5.83 12.82
C VAL A 56 4.76 -6.15 11.78
N ILE A 57 6.06 -6.03 12.12
CA ILE A 57 7.15 -6.35 11.20
C ILE A 57 7.25 -7.87 11.07
N LEU A 58 7.01 -8.37 9.86
CA LEU A 58 7.06 -9.81 9.55
C LEU A 58 8.46 -10.26 9.16
N SER A 59 9.18 -9.45 8.40
CA SER A 59 10.55 -9.70 7.98
C SER A 59 11.21 -8.40 7.50
N ASN A 60 12.53 -8.34 7.60
CA ASN A 60 13.32 -7.25 7.04
C ASN A 60 14.74 -7.71 6.73
N ILE A 61 15.40 -7.01 5.81
CA ILE A 61 16.85 -7.01 5.62
C ILE A 61 17.28 -5.56 5.73
N GLU A 62 18.24 -5.29 6.61
CA GLU A 62 18.71 -3.93 6.89
C GLU A 62 19.13 -3.22 5.60
N ASN A 63 18.64 -2.00 5.43
CA ASN A 63 18.87 -1.11 4.29
C ASN A 63 18.33 -1.60 2.93
N GLU A 64 17.66 -2.75 2.86
CA GLU A 64 17.15 -3.32 1.62
C GLU A 64 15.62 -3.38 1.58
N TYR A 65 14.98 -3.98 2.59
CA TYR A 65 13.53 -4.04 2.64
C TYR A 65 12.96 -4.23 4.05
N VAL A 66 11.68 -3.87 4.19
CA VAL A 66 10.86 -4.15 5.37
C VAL A 66 9.50 -4.66 4.90
N ARG A 67 9.06 -5.82 5.39
CA ARG A 67 7.70 -6.34 5.21
C ARG A 67 6.94 -6.25 6.51
N PHE A 68 5.76 -5.68 6.46
CA PHE A 68 4.92 -5.54 7.65
C PHE A 68 3.44 -5.82 7.36
N GLU A 69 2.70 -6.10 8.43
CA GLU A 69 1.28 -6.37 8.40
C GLU A 69 0.52 -5.29 9.17
N GLY A 70 -0.53 -4.78 8.57
CA GLY A 70 -1.43 -3.82 9.20
C GLY A 70 -2.87 -4.33 9.26
N LEU A 71 -3.65 -3.73 10.15
CA LEU A 71 -5.08 -3.94 10.29
C LEU A 71 -5.79 -2.59 10.14
N SER A 72 -6.82 -2.54 9.32
CA SER A 72 -7.71 -1.39 9.22
C SER A 72 -9.15 -1.81 9.52
N GLU A 73 -9.83 -1.05 10.38
CA GLU A 73 -11.24 -1.25 10.69
C GLU A 73 -12.18 -0.47 9.76
N THR A 74 -11.63 0.34 8.85
CA THR A 74 -12.38 1.29 8.02
C THR A 74 -12.37 1.01 6.54
N LEU A 75 -11.48 0.12 6.08
CA LEU A 75 -11.33 -0.19 4.64
C LEU A 75 -12.54 -0.86 4.04
N TYR A 76 -13.25 -1.67 4.80
CA TYR A 76 -14.39 -2.43 4.33
C TYR A 76 -15.59 -2.27 5.26
N SER A 77 -16.48 -1.34 4.96
CA SER A 77 -17.84 -1.24 5.53
C SER A 77 -17.99 -1.73 6.99
N ASN A 78 -17.07 -1.35 7.88
CA ASN A 78 -16.95 -1.81 9.27
C ASN A 78 -16.42 -3.25 9.47
N LEU A 79 -15.87 -3.88 8.43
CA LEU A 79 -15.16 -5.15 8.57
C LEU A 79 -13.66 -4.90 8.65
N PRO A 80 -12.93 -5.63 9.51
CA PRO A 80 -11.49 -5.51 9.59
C PRO A 80 -10.85 -6.02 8.29
N ALA A 81 -9.96 -5.20 7.72
CA ALA A 81 -9.13 -5.54 6.61
C ALA A 81 -7.68 -5.70 7.06
N LYS A 82 -7.13 -6.89 6.85
CA LYS A 82 -5.74 -7.21 7.11
C LYS A 82 -4.94 -7.08 5.82
N TYR A 83 -3.80 -6.41 5.86
CA TYR A 83 -2.98 -6.20 4.68
C TYR A 83 -1.49 -6.38 4.99
N GLN A 84 -0.73 -6.76 3.98
CA GLN A 84 0.72 -6.85 4.05
C GLN A 84 1.35 -5.94 3.01
N ILE A 85 2.33 -5.18 3.45
CA ILE A 85 3.09 -4.24 2.62
C ILE A 85 4.56 -4.61 2.70
N GLU A 86 5.23 -4.51 1.56
CA GLU A 86 6.67 -4.59 1.46
C GLU A 86 7.24 -3.25 0.97
N ILE A 87 8.17 -2.70 1.72
CA ILE A 87 8.93 -1.52 1.34
C ILE A 87 10.30 -1.97 0.88
N LEU A 88 10.56 -1.91 -0.43
CA LEU A 88 11.88 -2.14 -1.02
C LEU A 88 12.63 -0.82 -1.12
N ILE A 89 13.87 -0.79 -0.67
CA ILE A 89 14.62 0.44 -0.44
C ILE A 89 15.84 0.51 -1.37
N LYS A 90 16.08 1.69 -1.93
CA LYS A 90 17.29 2.06 -2.67
C LYS A 90 17.63 3.52 -2.39
N ASP A 91 18.85 3.93 -2.68
CA ASP A 91 19.23 5.33 -2.60
C ASP A 91 18.27 6.20 -3.42
N GLY A 92 17.77 7.26 -2.80
CA GLY A 92 16.89 8.24 -3.41
C GLY A 92 15.44 7.82 -3.65
N LYS A 93 15.03 6.60 -3.30
CA LYS A 93 13.65 6.11 -3.52
C LYS A 93 13.30 4.86 -2.74
N TYR A 94 12.00 4.59 -2.60
CA TYR A 94 11.50 3.31 -2.15
C TYR A 94 10.31 2.84 -3.00
N LYS A 95 10.11 1.53 -3.06
CA LYS A 95 8.92 0.90 -3.65
C LYS A 95 7.98 0.51 -2.53
N PHE A 96 6.74 0.98 -2.60
CA PHE A 96 5.66 0.60 -1.70
C PHE A 96 4.79 -0.44 -2.40
N ASP A 97 4.86 -1.69 -1.98
CA ASP A 97 4.22 -2.83 -2.61
C ASP A 97 3.14 -3.41 -1.70
N LEU A 98 1.90 -3.41 -2.18
CA LEU A 98 0.77 -4.04 -1.50
C LEU A 98 0.76 -5.54 -1.81
N ILE A 99 1.38 -6.37 -0.98
CA ILE A 99 1.56 -7.82 -1.18
C ILE A 99 0.24 -8.58 -1.05
N SER A 100 -0.54 -8.25 -0.03
CA SER A 100 -1.82 -8.91 0.21
C SER A 100 -2.79 -8.00 0.94
N MET A 101 -4.08 -8.23 0.71
CA MET A 101 -5.16 -7.63 1.46
C MET A 101 -6.28 -8.66 1.61
N GLN A 102 -6.74 -8.85 2.83
CA GLN A 102 -7.83 -9.78 3.16
C GLN A 102 -8.87 -9.04 3.99
N CYS A 103 -10.10 -9.03 3.53
CA CYS A 103 -11.22 -8.54 4.31
C CYS A 103 -11.95 -9.75 4.90
N ARG A 104 -12.10 -9.80 6.22
CA ARG A 104 -12.83 -10.89 6.89
C ARG A 104 -14.23 -10.42 7.26
N PRO A 105 -15.26 -11.17 6.91
CA PRO A 105 -16.60 -10.93 7.47
C PRO A 105 -16.58 -11.19 8.99
N LEU A 106 -17.41 -10.47 9.72
CA LEU A 106 -17.56 -10.61 11.17
C LEU A 106 -18.21 -11.92 11.63
N THR A 107 -18.68 -12.75 10.69
CA THR A 107 -19.34 -14.02 10.98
C THR A 107 -18.42 -15.19 10.68
N GLU A 108 -18.25 -16.09 11.63
CA GLU A 108 -17.42 -17.30 11.56
C GLU A 108 -17.75 -18.24 10.37
N TRP A 109 -18.87 -18.01 9.69
CA TRP A 109 -19.39 -18.86 8.60
C TRP A 109 -18.80 -18.53 7.22
N MET A 110 -18.07 -17.43 7.07
CA MET A 110 -17.43 -17.07 5.81
C MET A 110 -15.91 -17.00 5.95
N ASP A 111 -15.26 -18.12 5.89
CA ASP A 111 -13.79 -18.23 5.88
C ASP A 111 -13.16 -17.81 4.54
N THR A 112 -13.96 -17.31 3.62
CA THR A 112 -13.50 -16.91 2.30
C THR A 112 -13.07 -15.44 2.33
N PRO A 113 -11.80 -15.12 2.09
CA PRO A 113 -11.38 -13.73 1.96
C PRO A 113 -12.17 -13.06 0.82
N ILE A 114 -12.91 -12.00 1.14
CA ILE A 114 -13.71 -11.26 0.16
C ILE A 114 -12.83 -10.59 -0.88
N PHE A 115 -11.59 -10.29 -0.51
CA PHE A 115 -10.60 -9.68 -1.36
C PHE A 115 -9.21 -10.30 -1.11
N ASN A 116 -8.68 -10.97 -2.10
CA ASN A 116 -7.26 -11.29 -2.16
C ASN A 116 -6.59 -10.30 -3.12
N LYS A 117 -5.51 -9.72 -2.68
CA LYS A 117 -4.67 -8.88 -3.53
C LYS A 117 -3.89 -9.74 -4.54
N PRO A 118 -3.54 -9.12 -5.65
CA PRO A 118 -4.25 -8.03 -6.31
C PRO A 118 -5.40 -8.61 -7.12
N MET A 119 -6.53 -7.92 -7.17
CA MET A 119 -7.57 -8.32 -8.11
C MET A 119 -7.09 -8.04 -9.52
N SER A 120 -6.76 -9.08 -10.25
CA SER A 120 -6.44 -8.97 -11.67
C SER A 120 -7.69 -8.54 -12.46
N LYS A 121 -7.48 -8.04 -13.68
CA LYS A 121 -8.58 -7.74 -14.59
C LYS A 121 -9.50 -8.96 -14.77
N GLU A 122 -8.93 -10.16 -14.90
CA GLU A 122 -9.68 -11.41 -15.03
C GLU A 122 -10.55 -11.71 -13.81
N ASP A 123 -10.03 -11.49 -12.59
CA ASP A 123 -10.81 -11.63 -11.35
C ASP A 123 -11.95 -10.63 -11.26
N LEU A 124 -11.72 -9.38 -11.69
CA LEU A 124 -12.73 -8.34 -11.73
C LEU A 124 -13.86 -8.65 -12.70
N GLU A 125 -13.52 -9.18 -13.88
CA GLU A 125 -14.50 -9.60 -14.88
C GLU A 125 -15.33 -10.80 -14.39
N LYS A 126 -14.69 -11.82 -13.83
CA LYS A 126 -15.37 -13.00 -13.25
C LYS A 126 -16.31 -12.65 -12.11
N ARG A 127 -15.95 -11.67 -11.28
CA ARG A 127 -16.76 -11.26 -10.12
C ARG A 127 -17.77 -10.16 -10.43
N TYR A 128 -17.79 -9.64 -11.65
CA TYR A 128 -18.68 -8.55 -12.06
C TYR A 128 -18.57 -7.32 -11.16
N VAL A 129 -17.34 -6.94 -10.78
CA VAL A 129 -17.08 -5.83 -9.84
C VAL A 129 -17.48 -4.48 -10.40
N PHE A 130 -17.26 -4.28 -11.70
CA PHE A 130 -17.60 -3.06 -12.39
C PHE A 130 -18.83 -3.21 -13.28
N LYS A 131 -19.53 -2.10 -13.51
CA LYS A 131 -20.54 -1.98 -14.55
C LYS A 131 -19.89 -1.74 -15.91
N LYS A 132 -20.69 -1.80 -16.98
CA LYS A 132 -20.23 -1.51 -18.34
C LYS A 132 -19.70 -0.09 -18.53
N ASP A 133 -20.15 0.86 -17.73
CA ASP A 133 -19.70 2.26 -17.71
C ASP A 133 -18.42 2.49 -16.90
N GLY A 134 -17.80 1.44 -16.37
CA GLY A 134 -16.59 1.51 -15.55
C GLY A 134 -16.83 1.88 -14.09
N THR A 135 -18.06 2.11 -13.66
CA THR A 135 -18.38 2.40 -12.25
C THR A 135 -18.52 1.12 -11.43
N LEU A 136 -18.19 1.18 -10.14
CA LEU A 136 -18.35 0.05 -9.22
C LEU A 136 -19.82 -0.34 -9.05
N ARG A 137 -20.09 -1.62 -8.98
CA ARG A 137 -21.42 -2.14 -8.59
C ARG A 137 -21.66 -1.88 -7.11
N GLY A 138 -22.94 -1.87 -6.72
CA GLY A 138 -23.40 -1.52 -5.37
C GLY A 138 -22.66 -2.27 -4.25
N ASP A 139 -22.50 -3.58 -4.42
CA ASP A 139 -21.86 -4.46 -3.44
C ASP A 139 -20.36 -4.24 -3.33
N TYR A 140 -19.74 -3.57 -4.29
CA TYR A 140 -18.30 -3.28 -4.35
C TYR A 140 -17.95 -1.81 -4.14
N LYS A 141 -18.92 -0.93 -3.80
CA LYS A 141 -18.66 0.50 -3.58
C LYS A 141 -17.59 0.78 -2.51
N PHE A 142 -17.41 -0.11 -1.55
CA PHE A 142 -16.36 0.00 -0.55
C PHE A 142 -14.96 0.00 -1.16
N ALA A 143 -14.76 -0.65 -2.31
CA ALA A 143 -13.47 -0.75 -2.97
C ALA A 143 -12.92 0.59 -3.46
N ASP A 144 -13.76 1.61 -3.59
CA ASP A 144 -13.37 2.98 -3.92
C ASP A 144 -12.45 3.62 -2.84
N LYS A 145 -12.56 3.15 -1.60
CA LYS A 145 -11.74 3.65 -0.49
C LYS A 145 -10.34 3.03 -0.44
N ILE A 146 -10.12 1.89 -1.09
CA ILE A 146 -8.87 1.13 -0.98
C ILE A 146 -7.67 1.93 -1.52
N PRO A 147 -7.71 2.48 -2.74
CA PRO A 147 -6.62 3.30 -3.26
C PRO A 147 -6.31 4.49 -2.35
N THR A 148 -7.34 5.21 -1.94
CA THR A 148 -7.20 6.38 -1.05
C THR A 148 -6.51 6.04 0.27
N TYR A 149 -6.84 4.89 0.86
CA TYR A 149 -6.21 4.43 2.10
C TYR A 149 -4.71 4.19 1.92
N PHE A 150 -4.31 3.44 0.89
CA PHE A 150 -2.90 3.14 0.66
C PHE A 150 -2.11 4.35 0.16
N ASN A 151 -2.73 5.26 -0.60
CA ASN A 151 -2.13 6.53 -0.96
C ASN A 151 -1.83 7.39 0.28
N ASN A 152 -2.77 7.48 1.22
CA ASN A 152 -2.56 8.20 2.47
C ASN A 152 -1.47 7.53 3.34
N LEU A 153 -1.42 6.21 3.37
CA LEU A 153 -0.40 5.47 4.11
C LEU A 153 0.99 5.72 3.51
N ASN A 154 1.13 5.65 2.19
CA ASN A 154 2.38 5.96 1.49
C ASN A 154 2.79 7.43 1.66
N LYS A 155 1.84 8.35 1.60
CA LYS A 155 2.09 9.77 1.84
C LYS A 155 2.64 10.02 3.24
N SER A 156 2.02 9.42 4.26
CA SER A 156 2.49 9.51 5.65
C SER A 156 3.92 8.98 5.81
N LEU A 157 4.25 7.86 5.16
CA LEU A 157 5.61 7.31 5.14
C LEU A 157 6.58 8.28 4.44
N SER A 158 6.24 8.78 3.26
CA SER A 158 7.07 9.72 2.52
C SER A 158 7.36 10.98 3.33
N GLU A 159 6.35 11.57 3.94
CA GLU A 159 6.49 12.74 4.83
C GLU A 159 7.40 12.45 6.01
N SER A 160 7.31 11.26 6.61
CA SER A 160 8.21 10.83 7.69
C SER A 160 9.68 10.72 7.24
N ILE A 161 9.93 10.23 6.04
CA ILE A 161 11.28 10.08 5.49
C ILE A 161 11.91 11.45 5.20
N VAL A 162 11.15 12.37 4.59
CA VAL A 162 11.68 13.68 4.20
C VAL A 162 11.73 14.67 5.37
N SER A 163 10.95 14.44 6.43
CA SER A 163 10.95 15.31 7.59
C SER A 163 12.31 15.26 8.29
N THR A 164 13.01 16.38 8.30
CA THR A 164 14.08 16.62 9.26
C THR A 164 13.44 16.84 10.62
N VAL A 165 13.54 15.87 11.52
CA VAL A 165 13.22 16.09 12.93
C VAL A 165 14.16 17.17 13.43
N LYS A 166 13.67 18.41 13.51
CA LYS A 166 14.33 19.38 14.40
C LYS A 166 14.19 18.78 15.80
N LYS A 167 15.29 18.29 16.37
CA LYS A 167 15.38 18.15 17.81
C LYS A 167 15.09 19.54 18.38
N THR A 168 13.87 19.75 18.83
CA THR A 168 13.59 20.85 19.72
C THR A 168 14.22 20.44 21.05
N ASP A 169 15.47 20.89 21.28
CA ASP A 169 16.10 20.92 22.60
C ASP A 169 15.27 21.90 23.43
N GLY A 170 14.27 21.39 24.12
CA GLY A 170 13.38 22.23 24.90
C GLY A 170 12.47 21.39 25.78
N TRP A 171 12.98 20.91 26.87
CA TRP A 171 12.22 20.57 28.08
C TRP A 171 12.27 21.74 29.02
#